data_f69e2b87993d11a51ac28d579689ff8e
#
_entry.id   f69e2b87993d11a51ac28d579689ff8e
#
_cell.length_a   1.000
_cell.length_b   1.000
_cell.length_c   1.000
_cell.angle_alpha   90.00
_cell.angle_beta   90.00
_cell.angle_gamma   90.00
#
_symmetry.space_group_name_H-M   'P 1'
#
loop_
_entity.id
_entity.type
_entity.pdbx_description
1 polymer ?
#
loop_
_entity_poly.entity_id
_entity_poly.type
_entity_poly.pdbx_seq_one_letter_code
_entity_poly.pdbx_strand_id
1 'polypeptide(L)'
;LDKNLKIGNHSAPILSKLLFLVHEDRFFWSHRLAIARAAQRNGYEVIVATRVHSYAEQIREEGFRLIPLRLVRESYSPLNELRAIRQMRQIYRTEDPDIVHHVALKPVLYGSISALGRKNIRAINALTGLGYLVASSTRKARFLRLVIWNFFRLFLNKPHQRVLVENPDDKQLLIEKLKVSPERIALIRGSGVDLSRFQPTAEPSGTPVVLLASRMLWIKGIREFVEAAKMLRSKGLNVRFVLAGDSDPSSPSSVPRQQLLEWQSSGSIEWWGHQPDMPRIFEQANLVCLPSHGGEGVPTVLMEAAASGRAIVTTDVPGCRDIVRQGINGRVVPPANSAALAEAIEELLKDPAIRLQMARRGREIVVNEFSEEMIAEQTLALYSELLRSRSPRVDKSLRNPKL
;
A
#
# COMPACT_ATOMS: atom_id res chain seq x y z
N LEU A 1 35.61 -7.70 53.03
CA LEU A 1 35.23 -6.32 52.69
C LEU A 1 34.12 -6.36 51.66
N ASP A 2 32.91 -6.13 52.17
CA ASP A 2 31.67 -6.04 51.46
C ASP A 2 31.72 -4.98 50.33
N LYS A 3 31.23 -5.35 49.16
CA LYS A 3 30.65 -4.40 48.19
C LYS A 3 29.28 -4.89 47.72
N ASN A 4 28.27 -4.36 48.41
CA ASN A 4 26.87 -4.39 47.96
C ASN A 4 26.74 -3.89 46.50
N LEU A 5 26.59 -4.78 45.53
CA LEU A 5 26.03 -4.43 44.22
C LEU A 5 24.51 -4.30 44.42
N LYS A 6 24.04 -3.06 44.44
CA LYS A 6 22.62 -2.75 44.29
C LYS A 6 22.20 -3.24 42.90
N ILE A 7 21.45 -4.33 42.89
CA ILE A 7 20.66 -4.77 41.71
C ILE A 7 19.62 -3.68 41.50
N GLY A 8 19.86 -2.84 40.48
CA GLY A 8 18.88 -1.87 40.04
C GLY A 8 17.62 -2.61 39.54
N ASN A 9 16.49 -2.28 40.16
CA ASN A 9 15.17 -2.67 39.66
C ASN A 9 15.02 -2.25 38.21
N HIS A 10 15.29 -3.14 37.27
CA HIS A 10 14.82 -3.01 35.90
C HIS A 10 13.29 -3.25 35.92
N SER A 11 12.52 -2.17 36.11
CA SER A 11 11.15 -2.17 35.76
C SER A 11 11.07 -2.66 34.29
N ALA A 12 10.28 -3.72 34.03
CA ALA A 12 10.04 -4.22 32.67
C ALA A 12 9.70 -3.03 31.76
N PRO A 13 10.28 -2.94 30.55
CA PRO A 13 10.02 -1.83 29.66
C PRO A 13 8.51 -1.74 29.43
N ILE A 14 7.93 -0.57 29.71
CA ILE A 14 6.52 -0.32 29.42
C ILE A 14 6.35 -0.50 27.92
N LEU A 15 5.75 -1.62 27.52
CA LEU A 15 5.48 -1.94 26.11
C LEU A 15 4.56 -0.85 25.55
N SER A 16 5.07 -0.05 24.60
CA SER A 16 4.24 0.92 23.91
C SER A 16 3.22 0.20 23.05
N LYS A 17 1.95 0.61 23.13
CA LYS A 17 0.85 0.02 22.35
C LYS A 17 0.72 0.68 20.98
N LEU A 18 0.89 -0.12 19.93
CA LEU A 18 0.70 0.28 18.55
C LEU A 18 -0.59 -0.35 17.99
N LEU A 19 -1.54 0.50 17.62
CA LEU A 19 -2.79 0.07 17.02
C LEU A 19 -2.81 0.40 15.52
N PHE A 20 -2.86 -0.63 14.67
CA PHE A 20 -3.17 -0.49 13.26
C PHE A 20 -4.68 -0.42 13.06
N LEU A 21 -5.15 0.63 12.39
CA LEU A 21 -6.53 0.79 11.96
C LEU A 21 -6.59 0.65 10.44
N VAL A 22 -7.06 -0.50 9.95
CA VAL A 22 -7.06 -0.86 8.54
C VAL A 22 -8.46 -1.28 8.11
N HIS A 23 -8.86 -0.99 6.88
CA HIS A 23 -10.23 -1.27 6.45
C HIS A 23 -10.53 -2.76 6.21
N GLU A 24 -9.54 -3.59 5.80
CA GLU A 24 -9.68 -5.03 5.56
C GLU A 24 -8.42 -5.79 5.98
N ASP A 25 -8.60 -7.00 6.53
CA ASP A 25 -7.52 -7.87 7.02
C ASP A 25 -6.52 -8.25 5.92
N ARG A 26 -6.98 -8.52 4.69
CA ARG A 26 -6.10 -8.81 3.54
C ARG A 26 -5.16 -7.66 3.21
N PHE A 27 -5.61 -6.40 3.41
CA PHE A 27 -4.77 -5.24 3.16
C PHE A 27 -3.72 -5.06 4.26
N PHE A 28 -4.07 -5.35 5.51
CA PHE A 28 -3.10 -5.43 6.60
C PHE A 28 -2.05 -6.50 6.29
N TRP A 29 -2.50 -7.71 5.94
CA TRP A 29 -1.63 -8.85 5.66
C TRP A 29 -0.63 -8.58 4.53
N SER A 30 -1.09 -8.00 3.42
CA SER A 30 -0.25 -7.79 2.24
C SER A 30 0.63 -6.53 2.29
N HIS A 31 0.32 -5.53 3.16
CA HIS A 31 1.00 -4.24 3.10
C HIS A 31 1.54 -3.75 4.45
N ARG A 32 1.15 -4.34 5.57
CA ARG A 32 1.53 -3.84 6.91
C ARG A 32 2.09 -4.92 7.82
N LEU A 33 2.07 -6.19 7.40
CA LEU A 33 2.56 -7.31 8.20
C LEU A 33 4.04 -7.15 8.55
N ALA A 34 4.89 -6.82 7.60
CA ALA A 34 6.32 -6.62 7.83
C ALA A 34 6.60 -5.52 8.88
N ILE A 35 5.88 -4.39 8.78
CA ILE A 35 5.98 -3.30 9.75
C ILE A 35 5.50 -3.75 11.13
N ALA A 36 4.39 -4.50 11.21
CA ALA A 36 3.83 -5.01 12.46
C ALA A 36 4.77 -6.00 13.15
N ARG A 37 5.35 -6.94 12.38
CA ARG A 37 6.40 -7.86 12.87
C ARG A 37 7.64 -7.12 13.37
N ALA A 38 8.10 -6.13 12.62
CA ALA A 38 9.23 -5.31 13.03
C ALA A 38 8.92 -4.50 14.31
N ALA A 39 7.72 -3.95 14.45
CA ALA A 39 7.29 -3.26 15.66
C ALA A 39 7.25 -4.22 16.85
N GLN A 40 6.70 -5.42 16.71
CA GLN A 40 6.67 -6.43 17.77
C GLN A 40 8.08 -6.82 18.24
N ARG A 41 9.02 -7.07 17.28
CA ARG A 41 10.43 -7.34 17.60
C ARG A 41 11.12 -6.17 18.33
N ASN A 42 10.63 -4.94 18.13
CA ASN A 42 11.12 -3.75 18.83
C ASN A 42 10.33 -3.42 20.12
N GLY A 43 9.58 -4.39 20.66
CA GLY A 43 8.92 -4.29 21.96
C GLY A 43 7.60 -3.53 21.95
N TYR A 44 6.92 -3.38 20.81
CA TYR A 44 5.56 -2.86 20.78
C TYR A 44 4.54 -3.99 21.02
N GLU A 45 3.50 -3.71 21.81
CA GLU A 45 2.27 -4.51 21.80
C GLU A 45 1.46 -4.12 20.56
N VAL A 46 1.34 -5.04 19.60
CA VAL A 46 0.66 -4.78 18.33
C VAL A 46 -0.80 -5.17 18.38
N ILE A 47 -1.67 -4.20 18.08
CA ILE A 47 -3.13 -4.37 18.00
C ILE A 47 -3.55 -4.09 16.57
N VAL A 48 -4.36 -4.98 15.98
CA VAL A 48 -4.89 -4.84 14.62
C VAL A 48 -6.41 -4.70 14.69
N ALA A 49 -6.91 -3.52 14.37
CA ALA A 49 -8.34 -3.25 14.26
C ALA A 49 -8.73 -3.18 12.77
N THR A 50 -9.49 -4.17 12.30
CA THR A 50 -9.81 -4.34 10.88
C THR A 50 -11.11 -5.09 10.66
N ARG A 51 -11.73 -4.91 9.48
CA ARG A 51 -12.79 -5.81 9.03
C ARG A 51 -12.18 -7.16 8.67
N VAL A 52 -12.72 -8.20 9.28
CA VAL A 52 -12.23 -9.57 9.13
C VAL A 52 -12.93 -10.26 7.96
N HIS A 53 -12.14 -10.92 7.10
CA HIS A 53 -12.59 -11.75 6.00
C HIS A 53 -11.84 -13.09 5.97
N SER A 54 -10.54 -13.10 5.64
CA SER A 54 -9.81 -14.33 5.32
C SER A 54 -8.53 -14.55 6.13
N TYR A 55 -8.01 -13.51 6.81
CA TYR A 55 -6.68 -13.55 7.46
C TYR A 55 -6.75 -13.46 9.00
N ALA A 56 -7.92 -13.71 9.61
CA ALA A 56 -8.09 -13.54 11.05
C ALA A 56 -7.21 -14.48 11.87
N GLU A 57 -7.14 -15.75 11.49
CA GLU A 57 -6.35 -16.75 12.21
C GLU A 57 -4.86 -16.47 12.03
N GLN A 58 -4.40 -16.21 10.81
CA GLN A 58 -3.01 -15.88 10.52
C GLN A 58 -2.54 -14.63 11.30
N ILE A 59 -3.40 -13.61 11.44
CA ILE A 59 -3.07 -12.41 12.24
C ILE A 59 -2.93 -12.76 13.72
N ARG A 60 -3.74 -13.69 14.26
CA ARG A 60 -3.62 -14.15 15.64
C ARG A 60 -2.40 -15.04 15.86
N GLU A 61 -2.07 -15.89 14.88
CA GLU A 61 -0.88 -16.77 14.91
C GLU A 61 0.42 -15.96 14.95
N GLU A 62 0.44 -14.74 14.36
CA GLU A 62 1.54 -13.79 14.52
C GLU A 62 1.69 -13.23 15.95
N GLY A 63 0.77 -13.55 16.85
CA GLY A 63 0.73 -13.01 18.22
C GLY A 63 0.13 -11.61 18.33
N PHE A 64 -0.53 -11.10 17.28
CA PHE A 64 -1.18 -9.78 17.30
C PHE A 64 -2.59 -9.88 17.89
N ARG A 65 -2.94 -8.85 18.69
CA ARG A 65 -4.29 -8.72 19.19
C ARG A 65 -5.24 -8.21 18.09
N LEU A 66 -6.13 -9.06 17.61
CA LEU A 66 -7.09 -8.72 16.55
C LEU A 66 -8.42 -8.22 17.12
N ILE A 67 -8.87 -7.06 16.65
CA ILE A 67 -10.16 -6.46 17.01
C ILE A 67 -11.01 -6.30 15.73
N PRO A 68 -12.11 -7.06 15.59
CA PRO A 68 -13.00 -6.95 14.44
C PRO A 68 -13.72 -5.60 14.36
N LEU A 69 -13.66 -4.96 13.18
CA LEU A 69 -14.36 -3.71 12.88
C LEU A 69 -15.58 -3.92 11.99
N ARG A 70 -16.62 -3.13 12.23
CA ARG A 70 -17.80 -3.01 11.35
C ARG A 70 -17.61 -1.88 10.33
N LEU A 71 -16.46 -1.85 9.66
CA LEU A 71 -16.14 -0.86 8.65
C LEU A 71 -16.41 -1.42 7.26
N VAL A 72 -17.37 -0.82 6.53
CA VAL A 72 -17.68 -1.21 5.16
C VAL A 72 -17.07 -0.19 4.21
N ARG A 73 -16.22 -0.65 3.28
CA ARG A 73 -15.48 0.21 2.36
C ARG A 73 -16.39 1.05 1.47
N GLU A 74 -17.42 0.43 0.89
CA GLU A 74 -18.35 1.02 -0.06
C GLU A 74 -19.63 1.59 0.60
N SER A 75 -19.78 1.50 1.91
CA SER A 75 -20.92 2.10 2.59
C SER A 75 -20.83 3.63 2.59
N TYR A 76 -21.95 4.26 2.27
CA TYR A 76 -22.15 5.71 2.42
C TYR A 76 -23.37 5.99 3.34
N SER A 77 -23.85 4.98 4.06
CA SER A 77 -24.94 5.14 5.02
C SER A 77 -24.47 5.91 6.26
N PRO A 78 -25.02 7.10 6.56
CA PRO A 78 -24.58 7.92 7.69
C PRO A 78 -24.64 7.17 9.03
N LEU A 79 -25.63 6.29 9.20
CA LEU A 79 -25.79 5.50 10.42
C LEU A 79 -24.66 4.47 10.58
N ASN A 80 -24.26 3.80 9.51
CA ASN A 80 -23.16 2.84 9.54
C ASN A 80 -21.84 3.53 9.81
N GLU A 81 -21.60 4.68 9.19
CA GLU A 81 -20.38 5.46 9.40
C GLU A 81 -20.31 5.97 10.85
N LEU A 82 -21.42 6.45 11.41
CA LEU A 82 -21.47 6.87 12.81
C LEU A 82 -21.21 5.70 13.78
N ARG A 83 -21.77 4.51 13.49
CA ARG A 83 -21.51 3.29 14.28
C ARG A 83 -20.02 2.91 14.22
N ALA A 84 -19.39 2.97 13.04
CA ALA A 84 -17.95 2.71 12.88
C ALA A 84 -17.11 3.70 13.70
N ILE A 85 -17.39 4.99 13.64
CA ILE A 85 -16.70 6.02 14.43
C ILE A 85 -16.88 5.77 15.95
N ARG A 86 -18.09 5.43 16.40
CA ARG A 86 -18.36 5.10 17.81
C ARG A 86 -17.57 3.85 18.25
N GLN A 87 -17.50 2.81 17.42
CA GLN A 87 -16.72 1.61 17.70
C GLN A 87 -15.23 1.94 17.80
N MET A 88 -14.67 2.71 16.85
CA MET A 88 -13.25 3.14 16.90
C MET A 88 -12.97 3.97 18.15
N ARG A 89 -13.86 4.88 18.51
CA ARG A 89 -13.74 5.68 19.75
C ARG A 89 -13.73 4.81 20.99
N GLN A 90 -14.57 3.76 21.03
CA GLN A 90 -14.57 2.78 22.12
C GLN A 90 -13.25 2.00 22.18
N ILE A 91 -12.77 1.50 21.04
CA ILE A 91 -11.47 0.81 20.94
C ILE A 91 -10.34 1.69 21.49
N TYR A 92 -10.28 2.97 21.11
CA TYR A 92 -9.27 3.90 21.62
C TYR A 92 -9.41 4.17 23.13
N ARG A 93 -10.61 3.99 23.68
CA ARG A 93 -10.86 4.13 25.14
C ARG A 93 -10.40 2.89 25.90
N THR A 94 -10.68 1.71 25.37
CA THR A 94 -10.38 0.43 26.06
C THR A 94 -8.94 0.02 25.91
N GLU A 95 -8.36 0.19 24.70
CA GLU A 95 -6.98 -0.21 24.43
C GLU A 95 -5.95 0.84 24.88
N ASP A 96 -6.34 2.12 24.94
CA ASP A 96 -5.49 3.28 25.25
C ASP A 96 -4.13 3.24 24.53
N PRO A 97 -4.11 3.17 23.17
CA PRO A 97 -2.89 3.02 22.42
C PRO A 97 -2.00 4.26 22.54
N ASP A 98 -0.68 4.06 22.52
CA ASP A 98 0.30 5.15 22.46
C ASP A 98 0.40 5.71 21.06
N ILE A 99 0.35 4.82 20.05
CA ILE A 99 0.37 5.15 18.62
C ILE A 99 -0.81 4.48 17.94
N VAL A 100 -1.47 5.23 17.06
CA VAL A 100 -2.43 4.69 16.09
C VAL A 100 -1.89 4.90 14.69
N HIS A 101 -1.86 3.84 13.88
CA HIS A 101 -1.48 3.88 12.48
C HIS A 101 -2.73 3.65 11.62
N HIS A 102 -3.31 4.74 11.13
CA HIS A 102 -4.45 4.72 10.23
C HIS A 102 -3.99 4.46 8.81
N VAL A 103 -4.58 3.49 8.12
CA VAL A 103 -4.20 3.10 6.76
C VAL A 103 -5.37 3.26 5.80
N ALA A 104 -5.20 4.07 4.77
CA ALA A 104 -6.18 4.47 3.78
C ALA A 104 -7.20 5.53 4.27
N LEU A 105 -7.95 6.09 3.32
CA LEU A 105 -8.76 7.29 3.51
C LEU A 105 -9.78 7.20 4.66
N LYS A 106 -10.64 6.16 4.69
CA LYS A 106 -11.67 6.02 5.73
C LYS A 106 -11.08 5.84 7.13
N PRO A 107 -10.09 4.94 7.37
CA PRO A 107 -9.39 4.86 8.63
C PRO A 107 -8.75 6.19 9.08
N VAL A 108 -8.15 6.95 8.17
CA VAL A 108 -7.59 8.28 8.47
C VAL A 108 -8.67 9.25 8.91
N LEU A 109 -9.78 9.35 8.18
CA LEU A 109 -10.90 10.23 8.52
C LEU A 109 -11.53 9.87 9.86
N TYR A 110 -11.97 8.62 10.00
CA TYR A 110 -12.75 8.18 11.16
C TYR A 110 -11.88 7.97 12.41
N GLY A 111 -10.65 7.48 12.21
CA GLY A 111 -9.68 7.37 13.28
C GLY A 111 -9.29 8.73 13.85
N SER A 112 -9.08 9.73 13.00
CA SER A 112 -8.79 11.10 13.44
C SER A 112 -9.94 11.74 14.22
N ILE A 113 -11.20 11.52 13.77
CA ILE A 113 -12.40 11.96 14.51
C ILE A 113 -12.48 11.23 15.86
N SER A 114 -12.22 9.93 15.89
CA SER A 114 -12.30 9.10 17.09
C SER A 114 -11.24 9.46 18.14
N ALA A 115 -10.09 9.98 17.70
CA ALA A 115 -9.01 10.45 18.54
C ALA A 115 -9.22 11.87 19.12
N LEU A 116 -10.31 12.57 18.74
CA LEU A 116 -10.60 13.90 19.26
C LEU A 116 -10.74 13.89 20.79
N GLY A 117 -10.06 14.86 21.42
CA GLY A 117 -10.01 14.99 22.89
C GLY A 117 -8.99 14.08 23.58
N ARG A 118 -8.26 13.21 22.85
CA ARG A 118 -7.26 12.30 23.39
C ARG A 118 -5.84 12.78 23.07
N LYS A 119 -5.32 13.69 23.88
CA LYS A 119 -3.98 14.30 23.68
C LYS A 119 -2.81 13.31 23.87
N ASN A 120 -3.05 12.15 24.49
CA ASN A 120 -2.06 11.09 24.70
C ASN A 120 -1.82 10.20 23.48
N ILE A 121 -2.76 10.13 22.52
CA ILE A 121 -2.63 9.33 21.30
C ILE A 121 -1.77 10.07 20.27
N ARG A 122 -0.75 9.39 19.78
CA ARG A 122 0.02 9.81 18.59
C ARG A 122 -0.56 9.14 17.36
N ALA A 123 -0.65 9.85 16.22
CA ALA A 123 -1.26 9.26 15.03
C ALA A 123 -0.33 9.35 13.82
N ILE A 124 -0.25 8.25 13.09
CA ILE A 124 0.24 8.21 11.71
C ILE A 124 -0.94 8.02 10.80
N ASN A 125 -1.10 8.93 9.85
CA ASN A 125 -2.16 8.94 8.86
C ASN A 125 -1.57 8.56 7.50
N ALA A 126 -1.55 7.25 7.19
CA ALA A 126 -1.01 6.75 5.93
C ALA A 126 -2.04 6.86 4.81
N LEU A 127 -1.74 7.74 3.86
CA LEU A 127 -2.52 7.99 2.65
C LEU A 127 -1.84 7.29 1.48
N THR A 128 -2.27 6.08 1.18
CA THR A 128 -1.67 5.16 0.20
C THR A 128 -2.23 5.38 -1.22
N GLY A 129 -2.03 6.58 -1.77
CA GLY A 129 -2.53 6.99 -3.09
C GLY A 129 -3.72 7.96 -3.02
N LEU A 130 -3.45 9.23 -3.26
CA LEU A 130 -4.45 10.30 -3.30
C LEU A 130 -5.03 10.54 -4.70
N GLY A 131 -4.43 9.98 -5.74
CA GLY A 131 -4.80 10.23 -7.12
C GLY A 131 -6.27 9.91 -7.44
N TYR A 132 -6.89 8.94 -6.76
CA TYR A 132 -8.32 8.65 -6.89
C TYR A 132 -9.21 9.83 -6.47
N LEU A 133 -8.81 10.58 -5.44
CA LEU A 133 -9.56 11.76 -4.99
C LEU A 133 -9.51 12.90 -6.01
N VAL A 134 -8.48 12.93 -6.86
CA VAL A 134 -8.28 14.01 -7.84
C VAL A 134 -8.90 13.64 -9.20
N ALA A 135 -8.92 12.36 -9.56
CA ALA A 135 -9.25 11.87 -10.90
C ALA A 135 -10.72 12.05 -11.32
N SER A 136 -11.67 12.08 -10.38
CA SER A 136 -13.09 12.18 -10.73
C SER A 136 -13.55 13.62 -10.94
N SER A 137 -14.16 13.92 -12.10
CA SER A 137 -14.67 15.24 -12.48
C SER A 137 -16.14 15.51 -12.14
N THR A 138 -16.87 14.52 -11.60
CA THR A 138 -18.30 14.65 -11.31
C THR A 138 -18.61 15.72 -10.23
N ARG A 139 -19.79 16.35 -10.30
CA ARG A 139 -20.21 17.36 -9.29
C ARG A 139 -20.20 16.80 -7.87
N LYS A 140 -20.64 15.54 -7.69
CA LYS A 140 -20.62 14.83 -6.40
C LYS A 140 -19.19 14.62 -5.89
N ALA A 141 -18.27 14.21 -6.76
CA ALA A 141 -16.86 14.02 -6.40
C ALA A 141 -16.18 15.36 -6.03
N ARG A 142 -16.52 16.44 -6.72
CA ARG A 142 -16.01 17.78 -6.39
C ARG A 142 -16.46 18.24 -5.00
N PHE A 143 -17.74 18.06 -4.67
CA PHE A 143 -18.27 18.40 -3.35
C PHE A 143 -17.63 17.55 -2.25
N LEU A 144 -17.58 16.22 -2.43
CA LEU A 144 -16.94 15.29 -1.48
C LEU A 144 -15.47 15.64 -1.27
N ARG A 145 -14.76 16.01 -2.34
CA ARG A 145 -13.38 16.48 -2.30
C ARG A 145 -13.21 17.73 -1.42
N LEU A 146 -14.08 18.72 -1.57
CA LEU A 146 -14.06 19.92 -0.73
C LEU A 146 -14.23 19.58 0.75
N VAL A 147 -15.16 18.68 1.09
CA VAL A 147 -15.38 18.23 2.47
C VAL A 147 -14.13 17.52 3.02
N ILE A 148 -13.58 16.57 2.27
CA ILE A 148 -12.37 15.82 2.65
C ILE A 148 -11.17 16.76 2.78
N TRP A 149 -10.99 17.72 1.88
CA TRP A 149 -9.87 18.68 1.93
C TRP A 149 -9.94 19.60 3.14
N ASN A 150 -11.12 20.11 3.47
CA ASN A 150 -11.31 20.91 4.67
C ASN A 150 -11.06 20.09 5.94
N PHE A 151 -11.50 18.83 5.95
CA PHE A 151 -11.18 17.91 7.03
C PHE A 151 -9.66 17.72 7.18
N PHE A 152 -8.95 17.43 6.10
CA PHE A 152 -7.50 17.23 6.14
C PHE A 152 -6.75 18.49 6.62
N ARG A 153 -7.14 19.69 6.17
CA ARG A 153 -6.57 20.94 6.68
C ARG A 153 -6.70 21.09 8.20
N LEU A 154 -7.85 20.69 8.75
CA LEU A 154 -8.14 20.82 10.18
C LEU A 154 -7.45 19.73 11.02
N PHE A 155 -7.34 18.51 10.50
CA PHE A 155 -6.95 17.36 11.29
C PHE A 155 -5.50 16.92 11.08
N LEU A 156 -4.91 17.08 9.89
CA LEU A 156 -3.57 16.57 9.60
C LEU A 156 -2.42 17.49 10.08
N ASN A 157 -2.70 18.73 10.44
CA ASN A 157 -1.69 19.70 10.92
C ASN A 157 -1.45 19.67 12.44
N LYS A 158 -1.99 18.69 13.17
CA LYS A 158 -1.82 18.64 14.62
C LYS A 158 -0.42 18.20 15.03
N PRO A 159 0.15 18.75 16.13
CA PRO A 159 1.55 18.51 16.53
C PRO A 159 1.87 17.03 16.82
N HIS A 160 0.89 16.27 17.29
CA HIS A 160 1.04 14.86 17.68
C HIS A 160 0.70 13.89 16.54
N GLN A 161 0.69 14.36 15.31
CA GLN A 161 0.38 13.54 14.13
C GLN A 161 1.45 13.68 13.05
N ARG A 162 1.59 12.63 12.23
CA ARG A 162 2.32 12.65 10.97
C ARG A 162 1.42 12.10 9.87
N VAL A 163 1.57 12.66 8.68
CA VAL A 163 0.96 12.12 7.46
C VAL A 163 2.04 11.34 6.73
N LEU A 164 1.76 10.09 6.42
CA LEU A 164 2.63 9.26 5.63
C LEU A 164 2.08 9.18 4.22
N VAL A 165 2.91 9.49 3.23
CA VAL A 165 2.63 9.32 1.80
C VAL A 165 3.69 8.47 1.15
N GLU A 166 3.35 7.83 0.02
CA GLU A 166 4.22 6.84 -0.63
C GLU A 166 4.96 7.38 -1.85
N ASN A 167 4.58 8.55 -2.37
CA ASN A 167 5.21 9.18 -3.52
C ASN A 167 5.34 10.71 -3.36
N PRO A 168 6.28 11.35 -4.10
CA PRO A 168 6.51 12.80 -4.03
C PRO A 168 5.32 13.65 -4.50
N ASP A 169 4.54 13.17 -5.47
CA ASP A 169 3.39 13.90 -6.02
C ASP A 169 2.30 14.05 -4.96
N ASP A 170 2.00 12.99 -4.21
CA ASP A 170 1.04 13.04 -3.10
C ASP A 170 1.54 13.98 -1.99
N LYS A 171 2.87 13.99 -1.71
CA LYS A 171 3.47 14.96 -0.77
C LYS A 171 3.24 16.38 -1.25
N GLN A 172 3.51 16.68 -2.50
CA GLN A 172 3.33 18.01 -3.09
C GLN A 172 1.86 18.43 -3.07
N LEU A 173 0.94 17.53 -3.39
CA LEU A 173 -0.50 17.76 -3.33
C LEU A 173 -0.96 18.14 -1.91
N LEU A 174 -0.46 17.45 -0.87
CA LEU A 174 -0.76 17.76 0.52
C LEU A 174 -0.28 19.17 0.90
N ILE A 175 0.93 19.55 0.48
CA ILE A 175 1.50 20.87 0.77
C ILE A 175 0.72 21.97 0.04
N GLU A 176 0.56 21.84 -1.27
CA GLU A 176 0.00 22.90 -2.11
C GLU A 176 -1.50 23.05 -1.97
N LYS A 177 -2.24 21.94 -2.03
CA LYS A 177 -3.71 21.98 -2.06
C LYS A 177 -4.33 21.88 -0.67
N LEU A 178 -3.75 21.06 0.20
CA LEU A 178 -4.30 20.80 1.52
C LEU A 178 -3.64 21.63 2.62
N LYS A 179 -2.57 22.38 2.28
CA LYS A 179 -1.84 23.24 3.23
C LYS A 179 -1.35 22.49 4.46
N VAL A 180 -0.99 21.23 4.29
CA VAL A 180 -0.32 20.46 5.34
C VAL A 180 1.12 20.90 5.43
N SER A 181 1.59 21.20 6.64
CA SER A 181 2.96 21.65 6.88
C SER A 181 3.96 20.57 6.47
N PRO A 182 5.04 20.91 5.72
CA PRO A 182 6.00 19.94 5.22
C PRO A 182 6.63 19.04 6.29
N GLU A 183 6.87 19.60 7.49
CA GLU A 183 7.43 18.88 8.64
C GLU A 183 6.46 17.86 9.25
N ARG A 184 5.19 17.89 8.85
CA ARG A 184 4.18 16.88 9.25
C ARG A 184 4.09 15.72 8.27
N ILE A 185 4.74 15.80 7.12
CA ILE A 185 4.63 14.82 6.05
C ILE A 185 5.91 13.97 6.01
N ALA A 186 5.75 12.68 6.26
CA ALA A 186 6.77 11.67 6.02
C ALA A 186 6.55 11.03 4.65
N LEU A 187 7.59 10.95 3.83
CA LEU A 187 7.61 10.21 2.57
C LEU A 187 8.31 8.88 2.80
N ILE A 188 7.55 7.78 2.77
CA ILE A 188 8.06 6.41 2.84
C ILE A 188 7.50 5.66 1.64
N ARG A 189 8.37 5.17 0.75
CA ARG A 189 8.00 4.69 -0.57
C ARG A 189 7.36 3.30 -0.55
N GLY A 190 6.03 3.24 -0.55
CA GLY A 190 5.26 2.00 -0.62
C GLY A 190 5.27 1.18 0.68
N SER A 191 4.90 -0.09 0.55
CA SER A 191 4.87 -1.05 1.66
C SER A 191 6.13 -1.91 1.79
N GLY A 192 7.04 -1.79 0.82
CA GLY A 192 8.18 -2.68 0.66
C GLY A 192 7.83 -3.99 -0.05
N VAL A 193 8.87 -4.75 -0.36
CA VAL A 193 8.77 -6.09 -0.93
C VAL A 193 9.68 -7.06 -0.17
N ASP A 194 9.18 -8.25 0.11
CA ASP A 194 9.93 -9.35 0.72
C ASP A 194 10.95 -9.91 -0.28
N LEU A 195 12.21 -9.51 -0.11
CA LEU A 195 13.30 -9.94 -0.98
C LEU A 195 13.69 -11.41 -0.82
N SER A 196 13.27 -12.06 0.27
CA SER A 196 13.48 -13.50 0.47
C SER A 196 12.47 -14.33 -0.29
N ARG A 197 11.25 -13.84 -0.42
CA ARG A 197 10.15 -14.47 -1.15
C ARG A 197 10.25 -14.22 -2.66
N PHE A 198 10.58 -12.99 -3.07
CA PHE A 198 10.70 -12.61 -4.48
C PHE A 198 12.17 -12.62 -4.91
N GLN A 199 12.63 -13.79 -5.37
CA GLN A 199 14.00 -13.99 -5.83
C GLN A 199 14.08 -13.87 -7.36
N PRO A 200 15.17 -13.32 -7.91
CA PRO A 200 15.36 -13.27 -9.35
C PRO A 200 15.53 -14.68 -9.92
N THR A 201 14.78 -14.97 -10.96
CA THR A 201 14.86 -16.24 -11.71
C THR A 201 15.15 -15.98 -13.17
N ALA A 202 15.70 -16.95 -13.88
CA ALA A 202 15.87 -16.86 -15.33
C ALA A 202 14.52 -16.63 -16.02
N GLU A 203 14.51 -15.90 -17.11
CA GLU A 203 13.31 -15.78 -17.95
C GLU A 203 12.91 -17.15 -18.53
N PRO A 204 11.60 -17.42 -18.65
CA PRO A 204 11.15 -18.64 -19.30
C PRO A 204 11.53 -18.66 -20.78
N SER A 205 11.88 -19.85 -21.28
CA SER A 205 12.12 -20.08 -22.70
C SER A 205 10.80 -20.30 -23.47
N GLY A 206 10.86 -20.19 -24.80
CA GLY A 206 9.71 -20.40 -25.67
C GLY A 206 8.97 -19.11 -26.02
N THR A 207 7.67 -19.19 -26.21
CA THR A 207 6.84 -18.01 -26.57
C THR A 207 6.84 -17.00 -25.42
N PRO A 208 7.31 -15.77 -25.62
CA PRO A 208 7.38 -14.77 -24.56
C PRO A 208 6.02 -14.49 -23.92
N VAL A 209 6.02 -14.25 -22.61
CA VAL A 209 4.84 -13.91 -21.82
C VAL A 209 4.94 -12.46 -21.32
N VAL A 210 3.94 -11.65 -21.65
CA VAL A 210 3.70 -10.34 -21.08
C VAL A 210 2.60 -10.46 -20.03
N LEU A 211 2.92 -10.18 -18.78
CA LEU A 211 2.03 -10.38 -17.64
C LEU A 211 1.50 -9.04 -17.11
N LEU A 212 0.19 -8.93 -16.93
CA LEU A 212 -0.44 -7.92 -16.09
C LEU A 212 -1.09 -8.61 -14.89
N ALA A 213 -0.56 -8.34 -13.69
CA ALA A 213 -1.10 -8.89 -12.46
C ALA A 213 -1.69 -7.77 -11.58
N SER A 214 -3.00 -7.78 -11.40
CA SER A 214 -3.71 -6.80 -10.55
C SER A 214 -5.16 -7.26 -10.31
N ARG A 215 -5.88 -6.53 -9.45
CA ARG A 215 -7.34 -6.60 -9.52
C ARG A 215 -7.81 -6.12 -10.90
N MET A 216 -8.78 -6.81 -11.49
CA MET A 216 -9.30 -6.46 -12.83
C MET A 216 -10.18 -5.21 -12.75
N LEU A 217 -9.54 -4.05 -12.68
CA LEU A 217 -10.17 -2.73 -12.61
C LEU A 217 -9.78 -1.90 -13.85
N TRP A 218 -10.72 -1.15 -14.41
CA TRP A 218 -10.45 -0.29 -15.58
C TRP A 218 -9.30 0.67 -15.35
N ILE A 219 -9.20 1.23 -14.14
CA ILE A 219 -8.12 2.17 -13.77
C ILE A 219 -6.71 1.54 -13.82
N LYS A 220 -6.61 0.21 -13.82
CA LYS A 220 -5.33 -0.52 -13.95
C LYS A 220 -4.86 -0.65 -15.40
N GLY A 221 -5.61 -0.08 -16.36
CA GLY A 221 -5.25 -0.08 -17.77
C GLY A 221 -5.47 -1.43 -18.47
N ILE A 222 -6.43 -2.23 -17.97
CA ILE A 222 -6.74 -3.54 -18.54
C ILE A 222 -7.16 -3.42 -20.03
N ARG A 223 -7.90 -2.37 -20.37
CA ARG A 223 -8.30 -2.10 -21.77
C ARG A 223 -7.08 -1.86 -22.64
N GLU A 224 -6.18 -0.97 -22.20
CA GLU A 224 -4.98 -0.60 -22.95
C GLU A 224 -4.05 -1.81 -23.15
N PHE A 225 -3.96 -2.68 -22.16
CA PHE A 225 -3.21 -3.93 -22.26
C PHE A 225 -3.81 -4.88 -23.31
N VAL A 226 -5.13 -5.06 -23.31
CA VAL A 226 -5.81 -5.92 -24.30
C VAL A 226 -5.71 -5.33 -25.73
N GLU A 227 -5.83 -4.02 -25.87
CA GLU A 227 -5.68 -3.35 -27.17
C GLU A 227 -4.23 -3.47 -27.69
N ALA A 228 -3.23 -3.27 -26.83
CA ALA A 228 -1.83 -3.49 -27.18
C ALA A 228 -1.58 -4.95 -27.61
N ALA A 229 -2.18 -5.93 -26.93
CA ALA A 229 -2.11 -7.33 -27.31
C ALA A 229 -2.66 -7.58 -28.72
N LYS A 230 -3.81 -7.00 -29.05
CA LYS A 230 -4.42 -7.10 -30.40
C LYS A 230 -3.53 -6.45 -31.47
N MET A 231 -2.99 -5.27 -31.20
CA MET A 231 -2.08 -4.56 -32.12
C MET A 231 -0.82 -5.38 -32.42
N LEU A 232 -0.19 -5.95 -31.39
CA LEU A 232 1.05 -6.71 -31.58
C LEU A 232 0.79 -8.04 -32.30
N ARG A 233 -0.34 -8.67 -32.01
CA ARG A 233 -0.76 -9.88 -32.72
C ARG A 233 -1.06 -9.62 -34.20
N SER A 234 -1.73 -8.49 -34.55
CA SER A 234 -1.97 -8.11 -35.92
C SER A 234 -0.70 -7.82 -36.72
N LYS A 235 0.40 -7.44 -36.04
CA LYS A 235 1.75 -7.33 -36.59
C LYS A 235 2.48 -8.68 -36.73
N GLY A 236 1.85 -9.79 -36.35
CA GLY A 236 2.43 -11.14 -36.44
C GLY A 236 3.39 -11.49 -35.31
N LEU A 237 3.42 -10.74 -34.20
CA LEU A 237 4.24 -11.10 -33.04
C LEU A 237 3.68 -12.35 -32.36
N ASN A 238 4.54 -13.37 -32.20
CA ASN A 238 4.21 -14.55 -31.42
C ASN A 238 4.49 -14.28 -29.93
N VAL A 239 3.48 -13.87 -29.17
CA VAL A 239 3.56 -13.48 -27.77
C VAL A 239 2.27 -13.80 -27.03
N ARG A 240 2.38 -14.25 -25.79
CA ARG A 240 1.25 -14.52 -24.90
C ARG A 240 1.04 -13.32 -23.99
N PHE A 241 -0.19 -12.80 -23.97
CA PHE A 241 -0.63 -11.75 -23.07
C PHE A 241 -1.48 -12.34 -21.97
N VAL A 242 -1.07 -12.17 -20.73
CA VAL A 242 -1.68 -12.82 -19.56
C VAL A 242 -2.21 -11.78 -18.59
N LEU A 243 -3.48 -11.95 -18.19
CA LEU A 243 -4.10 -11.25 -17.08
C LEU A 243 -4.16 -12.18 -15.86
N ALA A 244 -3.53 -11.79 -14.75
CA ALA A 244 -3.60 -12.51 -13.46
C ALA A 244 -4.33 -11.65 -12.43
N GLY A 245 -5.43 -12.16 -11.89
CA GLY A 245 -6.30 -11.51 -10.92
C GLY A 245 -7.78 -11.62 -11.27
N ASP A 246 -8.64 -11.25 -10.32
CA ASP A 246 -10.09 -11.35 -10.47
C ASP A 246 -10.78 -9.98 -10.55
N SER A 247 -11.99 -10.02 -11.11
CA SER A 247 -12.96 -8.93 -10.99
C SER A 247 -13.26 -8.66 -9.53
N ASP A 248 -13.49 -7.40 -9.19
CA ASP A 248 -13.90 -6.95 -7.86
C ASP A 248 -15.34 -6.42 -7.93
N PRO A 249 -16.37 -7.28 -7.71
CA PRO A 249 -17.78 -6.87 -7.85
C PRO A 249 -18.19 -5.74 -6.93
N SER A 250 -17.43 -5.49 -5.86
CA SER A 250 -17.66 -4.38 -4.95
C SER A 250 -17.19 -3.03 -5.49
N SER A 251 -16.36 -3.03 -6.54
CA SER A 251 -15.81 -1.82 -7.14
C SER A 251 -16.59 -1.39 -8.38
N PRO A 252 -17.08 -0.14 -8.47
CA PRO A 252 -17.72 0.37 -9.68
C PRO A 252 -16.77 0.49 -10.88
N SER A 253 -15.45 0.39 -10.65
CA SER A 253 -14.42 0.38 -11.69
C SER A 253 -14.00 -1.04 -12.09
N SER A 254 -14.74 -2.07 -11.66
CA SER A 254 -14.42 -3.46 -12.00
C SER A 254 -14.66 -3.75 -13.48
N VAL A 255 -13.73 -4.50 -14.08
CA VAL A 255 -13.97 -5.11 -15.39
C VAL A 255 -14.95 -6.27 -15.20
N PRO A 256 -16.07 -6.31 -15.92
CA PRO A 256 -17.03 -7.41 -15.83
C PRO A 256 -16.37 -8.76 -16.15
N ARG A 257 -16.69 -9.79 -15.39
CA ARG A 257 -16.18 -11.16 -15.64
C ARG A 257 -16.48 -11.63 -17.08
N GLN A 258 -17.65 -11.31 -17.59
CA GLN A 258 -18.05 -11.65 -18.96
C GLN A 258 -17.07 -11.04 -19.97
N GLN A 259 -16.66 -9.79 -19.81
CA GLN A 259 -15.71 -9.13 -20.70
C GLN A 259 -14.33 -9.82 -20.71
N LEU A 260 -13.87 -10.31 -19.55
CA LEU A 260 -12.62 -11.09 -19.45
C LEU A 260 -12.73 -12.41 -20.23
N LEU A 261 -13.86 -13.10 -20.12
CA LEU A 261 -14.14 -14.34 -20.84
C LEU A 261 -14.24 -14.10 -22.37
N GLU A 262 -14.84 -13.00 -22.79
CA GLU A 262 -14.92 -12.61 -24.22
C GLU A 262 -13.52 -12.36 -24.79
N TRP A 263 -12.65 -11.65 -24.08
CA TRP A 263 -11.27 -11.45 -24.52
C TRP A 263 -10.45 -12.72 -24.55
N GLN A 264 -10.67 -13.63 -23.60
CA GLN A 264 -10.03 -14.94 -23.60
C GLN A 264 -10.52 -15.81 -24.76
N SER A 265 -11.83 -15.89 -24.99
CA SER A 265 -12.42 -16.70 -26.08
C SER A 265 -12.04 -16.21 -27.47
N SER A 266 -11.85 -14.88 -27.64
CA SER A 266 -11.32 -14.30 -28.88
C SER A 266 -9.81 -14.57 -29.06
N GLY A 267 -9.17 -15.19 -28.10
CA GLY A 267 -7.73 -15.43 -28.10
C GLY A 267 -6.91 -14.14 -27.91
N SER A 268 -7.51 -13.00 -27.55
CA SER A 268 -6.77 -11.74 -27.36
C SER A 268 -5.82 -11.80 -26.19
N ILE A 269 -6.21 -12.47 -25.10
CA ILE A 269 -5.41 -12.67 -23.88
C ILE A 269 -5.69 -14.07 -23.28
N GLU A 270 -4.87 -14.47 -22.32
CA GLU A 270 -5.15 -15.53 -21.37
C GLU A 270 -5.56 -14.90 -20.04
N TRP A 271 -6.63 -15.39 -19.43
CA TRP A 271 -7.02 -14.94 -18.10
C TRP A 271 -6.84 -16.07 -17.09
N TRP A 272 -5.88 -15.90 -16.16
CA TRP A 272 -5.52 -16.91 -15.17
C TRP A 272 -6.31 -16.81 -13.85
N GLY A 273 -7.20 -15.82 -13.70
CA GLY A 273 -7.94 -15.60 -12.45
C GLY A 273 -7.04 -15.20 -11.30
N HIS A 274 -7.53 -15.36 -10.06
CA HIS A 274 -6.77 -15.07 -8.85
C HIS A 274 -5.59 -16.02 -8.68
N GLN A 275 -4.43 -15.48 -8.43
CA GLN A 275 -3.19 -16.23 -8.24
C GLN A 275 -2.62 -15.93 -6.85
N PRO A 276 -2.57 -16.93 -5.93
CA PRO A 276 -2.05 -16.73 -4.57
C PRO A 276 -0.51 -16.77 -4.51
N ASP A 277 0.13 -17.43 -5.45
CA ASP A 277 1.58 -17.61 -5.51
C ASP A 277 2.20 -16.70 -6.59
N MET A 278 2.38 -15.43 -6.24
CA MET A 278 2.91 -14.42 -7.15
C MET A 278 4.36 -14.69 -7.60
N PRO A 279 5.31 -15.17 -6.77
CA PRO A 279 6.63 -15.58 -7.25
C PRO A 279 6.56 -16.53 -8.44
N ARG A 280 5.78 -17.59 -8.35
CA ARG A 280 5.60 -18.58 -9.44
C ARG A 280 5.00 -17.97 -10.71
N ILE A 281 4.17 -16.91 -10.56
CA ILE A 281 3.60 -16.22 -11.71
C ILE A 281 4.64 -15.35 -12.42
N PHE A 282 5.51 -14.69 -11.66
CA PHE A 282 6.62 -13.94 -12.24
C PHE A 282 7.65 -14.85 -12.92
N GLU A 283 7.89 -16.06 -12.43
CA GLU A 283 8.76 -17.05 -13.09
C GLU A 283 8.30 -17.37 -14.52
N GLN A 284 6.99 -17.30 -14.79
CA GLN A 284 6.40 -17.60 -16.07
C GLN A 284 6.36 -16.36 -17.01
N ALA A 285 6.81 -15.20 -16.57
CA ALA A 285 6.76 -13.96 -17.33
C ALA A 285 8.15 -13.53 -17.85
N ASN A 286 8.21 -12.99 -19.07
CA ASN A 286 9.40 -12.32 -19.61
C ASN A 286 9.31 -10.80 -19.37
N LEU A 287 8.11 -10.25 -19.31
CA LEU A 287 7.85 -8.83 -19.13
C LEU A 287 6.62 -8.62 -18.26
N VAL A 288 6.69 -7.68 -17.32
CA VAL A 288 5.53 -7.28 -16.51
C VAL A 288 5.03 -5.92 -16.97
N CYS A 289 3.71 -5.79 -17.07
CA CYS A 289 3.07 -4.58 -17.54
C CYS A 289 2.01 -4.12 -16.53
N LEU A 290 2.02 -2.83 -16.18
CA LEU A 290 0.96 -2.19 -15.41
C LEU A 290 0.66 -0.80 -15.99
N PRO A 291 -0.23 -0.70 -16.97
CA PRO A 291 -0.56 0.58 -17.63
C PRO A 291 -1.62 1.37 -16.86
N SER A 292 -1.41 1.55 -15.54
CA SER A 292 -2.34 2.23 -14.65
C SER A 292 -2.63 3.67 -15.08
N HIS A 293 -3.86 4.13 -14.87
CA HIS A 293 -4.27 5.52 -15.13
C HIS A 293 -4.01 6.44 -13.92
N GLY A 294 -3.53 5.91 -12.79
CA GLY A 294 -3.22 6.65 -11.58
C GLY A 294 -3.93 6.12 -10.34
N GLY A 295 -3.81 6.88 -9.24
CA GLY A 295 -4.38 6.50 -7.95
C GLY A 295 -3.53 5.50 -7.17
N GLU A 296 -2.30 5.29 -7.60
CA GLU A 296 -1.34 4.41 -6.94
C GLU A 296 -0.58 5.15 -5.82
N GLY A 297 -0.27 4.41 -4.74
CA GLY A 297 0.86 4.75 -3.89
C GLY A 297 2.17 4.43 -4.61
N VAL A 298 2.86 3.35 -4.21
CA VAL A 298 3.82 2.62 -5.06
C VAL A 298 3.26 1.22 -5.26
N PRO A 299 2.98 0.79 -6.52
CA PRO A 299 2.33 -0.50 -6.76
C PRO A 299 3.20 -1.68 -6.31
N THR A 300 2.72 -2.51 -5.40
CA THR A 300 3.45 -3.69 -4.91
C THR A 300 3.84 -4.63 -6.03
N VAL A 301 2.97 -4.85 -6.99
CA VAL A 301 3.23 -5.74 -8.15
C VAL A 301 4.44 -5.30 -8.97
N LEU A 302 4.73 -4.00 -9.06
CA LEU A 302 5.92 -3.50 -9.78
C LEU A 302 7.20 -3.71 -8.95
N MET A 303 7.13 -3.57 -7.61
CA MET A 303 8.23 -3.90 -6.71
C MET A 303 8.50 -5.41 -6.74
N GLU A 304 7.47 -6.24 -6.69
CA GLU A 304 7.56 -7.70 -6.76
C GLU A 304 8.14 -8.18 -8.10
N ALA A 305 7.71 -7.58 -9.22
CA ALA A 305 8.24 -7.87 -10.55
C ALA A 305 9.72 -7.52 -10.66
N ALA A 306 10.12 -6.34 -10.21
CA ALA A 306 11.51 -5.90 -10.19
C ALA A 306 12.35 -6.80 -9.26
N ALA A 307 11.82 -7.17 -8.08
CA ALA A 307 12.46 -8.10 -7.15
C ALA A 307 12.68 -9.48 -7.78
N SER A 308 11.72 -9.96 -8.57
CA SER A 308 11.79 -11.23 -9.31
C SER A 308 12.66 -11.17 -10.57
N GLY A 309 13.32 -10.04 -10.83
CA GLY A 309 14.19 -9.87 -12.00
C GLY A 309 13.41 -9.82 -13.31
N ARG A 310 12.29 -9.10 -13.35
CA ARG A 310 11.51 -8.86 -14.57
C ARG A 310 11.60 -7.39 -14.98
N ALA A 311 11.80 -7.14 -16.27
CA ALA A 311 11.68 -5.81 -16.84
C ALA A 311 10.21 -5.38 -16.82
N ILE A 312 9.97 -4.06 -16.79
CA ILE A 312 8.65 -3.52 -16.56
C ILE A 312 8.30 -2.49 -17.63
N VAL A 313 7.04 -2.54 -18.10
CA VAL A 313 6.42 -1.43 -18.83
C VAL A 313 5.28 -0.88 -18.00
N THR A 314 5.28 0.43 -17.76
CA THR A 314 4.25 1.10 -16.98
C THR A 314 3.94 2.48 -17.52
N THR A 315 3.03 3.21 -16.89
CA THR A 315 2.62 4.54 -17.31
C THR A 315 3.24 5.64 -16.47
N ASP A 316 3.32 6.85 -17.03
CA ASP A 316 3.80 8.06 -16.36
C ASP A 316 2.73 8.62 -15.40
N VAL A 317 2.50 7.87 -14.33
CA VAL A 317 1.62 8.28 -13.23
C VAL A 317 2.36 8.16 -11.89
N PRO A 318 1.97 8.95 -10.86
CA PRO A 318 2.54 8.83 -9.53
C PRO A 318 2.52 7.38 -9.01
N GLY A 319 3.55 7.01 -8.29
CA GLY A 319 3.77 5.64 -7.81
C GLY A 319 4.39 4.72 -8.86
N CYS A 320 3.88 4.68 -10.08
CA CYS A 320 4.44 3.86 -11.15
C CYS A 320 5.82 4.36 -11.58
N ARG A 321 5.97 5.66 -11.87
CA ARG A 321 7.26 6.27 -12.23
C ARG A 321 8.25 6.38 -11.06
N ASP A 322 7.79 6.18 -9.83
CA ASP A 322 8.65 6.17 -8.65
C ASP A 322 9.48 4.88 -8.53
N ILE A 323 8.94 3.76 -8.99
CA ILE A 323 9.62 2.47 -9.03
C ILE A 323 10.22 2.18 -10.40
N VAL A 324 9.60 2.63 -11.50
CA VAL A 324 10.09 2.40 -12.86
C VAL A 324 10.68 3.68 -13.43
N ARG A 325 11.99 3.67 -13.66
CA ARG A 325 12.76 4.79 -14.22
C ARG A 325 12.98 4.55 -15.71
N GLN A 326 12.49 5.49 -16.52
CA GLN A 326 12.55 5.42 -17.99
C GLN A 326 13.95 5.06 -18.49
N GLY A 327 14.06 3.98 -19.26
CA GLY A 327 15.30 3.53 -19.87
C GLY A 327 16.31 2.87 -18.92
N ILE A 328 16.05 2.82 -17.60
CA ILE A 328 16.95 2.24 -16.60
C ILE A 328 16.49 0.83 -16.22
N ASN A 329 15.29 0.70 -15.69
CA ASN A 329 14.74 -0.58 -15.27
C ASN A 329 13.39 -0.92 -15.93
N GLY A 330 13.00 -0.17 -16.96
CA GLY A 330 11.79 -0.40 -17.73
C GLY A 330 11.47 0.74 -18.69
N ARG A 331 10.27 0.69 -19.24
CA ARG A 331 9.69 1.73 -20.09
C ARG A 331 8.49 2.39 -19.39
N VAL A 332 8.44 3.71 -19.49
CA VAL A 332 7.34 4.54 -18.95
C VAL A 332 6.65 5.21 -20.13
N VAL A 333 5.35 4.94 -20.30
CA VAL A 333 4.56 5.45 -21.44
C VAL A 333 3.45 6.37 -20.95
N PRO A 334 2.87 7.24 -21.80
CA PRO A 334 1.70 8.04 -21.44
C PRO A 334 0.52 7.15 -21.01
N PRO A 335 -0.23 7.53 -19.95
CA PRO A 335 -1.44 6.79 -19.58
C PRO A 335 -2.51 6.85 -20.67
N ALA A 336 -3.40 5.85 -20.71
CA ALA A 336 -4.47 5.71 -21.70
C ALA A 336 -4.00 5.72 -23.16
N ASN A 337 -2.79 5.21 -23.44
CA ASN A 337 -2.21 5.15 -24.78
C ASN A 337 -1.78 3.72 -25.13
N SER A 338 -2.69 2.95 -25.73
CA SER A 338 -2.47 1.56 -26.12
C SER A 338 -1.36 1.41 -27.19
N ALA A 339 -1.19 2.41 -28.07
CA ALA A 339 -0.18 2.36 -29.12
C ALA A 339 1.23 2.50 -28.53
N ALA A 340 1.46 3.51 -27.69
CA ALA A 340 2.74 3.67 -26.99
C ALA A 340 3.06 2.48 -26.10
N LEU A 341 2.03 1.87 -25.46
CA LEU A 341 2.19 0.65 -24.68
C LEU A 341 2.65 -0.53 -25.57
N ALA A 342 2.00 -0.71 -26.72
CA ALA A 342 2.38 -1.76 -27.68
C ALA A 342 3.82 -1.58 -28.18
N GLU A 343 4.22 -0.36 -28.55
CA GLU A 343 5.57 -0.04 -29.01
C GLU A 343 6.62 -0.37 -27.95
N ALA A 344 6.40 0.04 -26.70
CA ALA A 344 7.31 -0.23 -25.59
C ALA A 344 7.44 -1.74 -25.28
N ILE A 345 6.34 -2.48 -25.36
CA ILE A 345 6.34 -3.94 -25.21
C ILE A 345 7.11 -4.58 -26.37
N GLU A 346 6.82 -4.17 -27.62
CA GLU A 346 7.49 -4.68 -28.83
C GLU A 346 9.00 -4.48 -28.78
N GLU A 347 9.46 -3.29 -28.39
CA GLU A 347 10.88 -2.95 -28.22
C GLU A 347 11.57 -3.92 -27.27
N LEU A 348 11.02 -4.12 -26.05
CA LEU A 348 11.62 -4.98 -25.05
C LEU A 348 11.54 -6.47 -25.41
N LEU A 349 10.56 -6.90 -26.17
CA LEU A 349 10.46 -8.28 -26.65
C LEU A 349 11.48 -8.57 -27.75
N LYS A 350 11.78 -7.59 -28.63
CA LYS A 350 12.75 -7.73 -29.73
C LYS A 350 14.21 -7.67 -29.25
N ASP A 351 14.48 -7.05 -28.09
CA ASP A 351 15.83 -6.94 -27.53
C ASP A 351 15.92 -7.58 -26.13
N PRO A 352 16.18 -8.90 -26.06
CA PRO A 352 16.37 -9.59 -24.81
C PRO A 352 17.55 -9.05 -23.96
N ALA A 353 18.59 -8.51 -24.61
CA ALA A 353 19.76 -8.00 -23.88
C ALA A 353 19.42 -6.76 -23.07
N ILE A 354 18.74 -5.78 -23.69
CA ILE A 354 18.24 -4.58 -23.01
C ILE A 354 17.22 -4.99 -21.94
N ARG A 355 16.27 -5.89 -22.24
CA ARG A 355 15.28 -6.36 -21.29
C ARG A 355 15.92 -6.97 -20.04
N LEU A 356 16.89 -7.87 -20.19
CA LEU A 356 17.61 -8.48 -19.08
C LEU A 356 18.46 -7.46 -18.28
N GLN A 357 19.06 -6.49 -18.97
CA GLN A 357 19.79 -5.40 -18.30
C GLN A 357 18.83 -4.58 -17.42
N MET A 358 17.66 -4.20 -17.95
CA MET A 358 16.62 -3.48 -17.19
C MET A 358 16.13 -4.28 -16.00
N ALA A 359 15.92 -5.59 -16.17
CA ALA A 359 15.52 -6.49 -15.08
C ALA A 359 16.55 -6.51 -13.93
N ARG A 360 17.84 -6.58 -14.24
CA ARG A 360 18.93 -6.51 -13.23
C ARG A 360 18.92 -5.17 -12.50
N ARG A 361 18.82 -4.06 -13.25
CA ARG A 361 18.71 -2.71 -12.66
C ARG A 361 17.48 -2.54 -11.79
N GLY A 362 16.36 -3.15 -12.18
CA GLY A 362 15.13 -3.18 -11.37
C GLY A 362 15.37 -3.86 -10.02
N ARG A 363 16.03 -5.01 -10.00
CA ARG A 363 16.39 -5.70 -8.75
C ARG A 363 17.31 -4.85 -7.87
N GLU A 364 18.34 -4.20 -8.43
CA GLU A 364 19.23 -3.32 -7.70
C GLU A 364 18.47 -2.17 -7.02
N ILE A 365 17.54 -1.52 -7.74
CA ILE A 365 16.71 -0.43 -7.22
C ILE A 365 15.85 -0.93 -6.06
N VAL A 366 15.19 -2.07 -6.19
CA VAL A 366 14.30 -2.59 -5.16
C VAL A 366 15.06 -3.00 -3.90
N VAL A 367 16.22 -3.64 -4.05
CA VAL A 367 17.10 -3.99 -2.91
C VAL A 367 17.51 -2.75 -2.12
N ASN A 368 17.83 -1.66 -2.82
CA ASN A 368 18.41 -0.46 -2.21
C ASN A 368 17.34 0.55 -1.71
N GLU A 369 16.10 0.49 -2.22
CA GLU A 369 15.13 1.56 -1.96
C GLU A 369 13.75 1.07 -1.50
N PHE A 370 13.40 -0.23 -1.68
CA PHE A 370 12.04 -0.74 -1.50
C PHE A 370 11.96 -2.08 -0.75
N SER A 371 12.99 -2.50 -0.02
CA SER A 371 12.87 -3.71 0.80
C SER A 371 11.92 -3.51 1.98
N GLU A 372 11.22 -4.57 2.41
CA GLU A 372 10.33 -4.53 3.57
C GLU A 372 11.07 -4.10 4.85
N GLU A 373 12.33 -4.53 5.02
CA GLU A 373 13.15 -4.19 6.15
C GLU A 373 13.40 -2.68 6.22
N MET A 374 13.80 -2.07 5.09
CA MET A 374 14.05 -0.63 5.01
C MET A 374 12.78 0.18 5.28
N ILE A 375 11.65 -0.21 4.71
CA ILE A 375 10.37 0.46 4.92
C ILE A 375 9.91 0.33 6.38
N ALA A 376 10.12 -0.84 6.99
CA ALA A 376 9.82 -1.07 8.39
C ALA A 376 10.71 -0.20 9.30
N GLU A 377 12.02 -0.14 9.05
CA GLU A 377 12.96 0.71 9.80
C GLU A 377 12.58 2.19 9.73
N GLN A 378 12.29 2.71 8.55
CA GLN A 378 11.84 4.10 8.37
C GLN A 378 10.54 4.37 9.13
N THR A 379 9.61 3.41 9.12
CA THR A 379 8.34 3.54 9.84
C THR A 379 8.53 3.50 11.36
N LEU A 380 9.41 2.62 11.86
CA LEU A 380 9.76 2.55 13.28
C LEU A 380 10.48 3.81 13.76
N ALA A 381 11.34 4.40 12.95
CA ALA A 381 11.97 5.68 13.24
C ALA A 381 10.92 6.78 13.42
N LEU A 382 9.89 6.81 12.57
CA LEU A 382 8.76 7.74 12.67
C LEU A 382 7.92 7.51 13.95
N TYR A 383 7.70 6.25 14.35
CA TYR A 383 7.04 5.93 15.62
C TYR A 383 7.86 6.46 16.82
N SER A 384 9.17 6.22 16.81
CA SER A 384 10.08 6.64 17.85
C SER A 384 10.16 8.18 17.99
N GLU A 385 10.15 8.91 16.85
CA GLU A 385 10.09 10.37 16.82
C GLU A 385 8.81 10.89 17.49
N LEU A 386 7.66 10.31 17.15
CA LEU A 386 6.37 10.68 17.73
C LEU A 386 6.29 10.41 19.24
N LEU A 387 6.86 9.31 19.71
CA LEU A 387 6.88 8.98 21.13
C LEU A 387 7.80 9.91 21.93
N ARG A 388 8.98 10.27 21.40
CA ARG A 388 9.89 11.23 22.04
C ARG A 388 9.27 12.61 22.21
N SER A 389 8.37 13.01 21.34
CA SER A 389 7.62 14.27 21.44
C SER A 389 6.54 14.26 22.53
N ARG A 390 6.41 13.17 23.30
CA ARG A 390 5.44 13.01 24.39
C ARG A 390 6.03 13.51 25.69
N SER A 391 5.33 14.39 26.43
CA SER A 391 5.63 14.63 27.83
C SER A 391 5.44 13.33 28.64
N PRO A 392 6.30 13.03 29.66
CA PRO A 392 6.20 11.79 30.45
C PRO A 392 4.78 11.58 30.97
N ARG A 393 4.27 10.34 30.86
CA ARG A 393 3.02 9.97 31.56
C ARG A 393 3.26 10.16 33.05
N VAL A 394 2.50 11.03 33.68
CA VAL A 394 2.43 11.05 35.16
C VAL A 394 1.68 9.78 35.56
N ASP A 395 2.38 8.87 36.20
CA ASP A 395 1.79 7.63 36.71
C ASP A 395 0.70 7.99 37.74
N LYS A 396 -0.55 7.76 37.35
CA LYS A 396 -1.71 8.00 38.21
C LYS A 396 -1.81 7.03 39.38
N SER A 397 -1.02 5.95 39.39
CA SER A 397 -1.02 4.97 40.45
C SER A 397 -0.33 5.53 41.73
N LEU A 398 0.48 6.58 41.59
CA LEU A 398 1.16 7.24 42.69
C LEU A 398 0.32 8.35 43.38
N ARG A 399 -0.89 8.60 42.93
CA ARG A 399 -1.80 9.53 43.60
C ARG A 399 -2.87 8.76 44.37
N ASN A 400 -2.49 8.06 45.43
CA ASN A 400 -3.31 7.87 46.65
C ASN A 400 -2.50 7.25 47.78
N PRO A 401 -1.85 7.99 48.62
CA PRO A 401 -1.80 7.63 50.03
C PRO A 401 -3.08 8.16 50.66
N LYS A 402 -4.05 7.27 50.90
CA LYS A 402 -5.09 7.59 51.90
C LYS A 402 -4.38 7.68 53.23
N LEU A 403 -4.30 8.88 53.78
CA LEU A 403 -4.26 9.14 55.19
C LEU A 403 -5.64 8.94 55.80
#